data_b86ae0a2807b74bc7bbcae554dae0e11
#
_entry.id   b86ae0a2807b74bc7bbcae554dae0e11
#
_cell.length_a   1.000
_cell.length_b   1.000
_cell.length_c   1.000
_cell.angle_alpha   90.00
_cell.angle_beta   90.00
_cell.angle_gamma   90.00
#
_symmetry.space_group_name_H-M   'P 1'
#
loop_
_entity.id
_entity.type
_entity.pdbx_description
1 polymer ?
#
loop_
_entity_poly.entity_id
_entity_poly.type
_entity_poly.pdbx_seq_one_letter_code
_entity_poly.pdbx_strand_id
1 'polypeptide(L)'
;EDDYLKMKSPKSTTTEYFCYEWICKKLKITENNYSKGDILSTLTMFSALSILQSLKDNYSYCDEIYVCGGGAFNKTLMNNLDKLASKIFSNKVVIDTTAGLGVNPKTVETGLFAWLAMSRVNNVILDYTNVTGSNKPQLIGTIYDPM
;
A
#
# COMPACT_ATOMS: atom_id res chain seq x y z
N GLU A 1 12.63 0.23 -15.85
CA GLU A 1 12.14 0.77 -14.59
C GLU A 1 10.91 1.63 -14.87
N ASP A 2 9.89 1.59 -13.99
CA ASP A 2 8.62 2.27 -14.22
C ASP A 2 8.68 3.71 -13.68
N ASP A 3 8.16 4.67 -14.44
CA ASP A 3 8.28 6.09 -14.08
C ASP A 3 7.48 6.45 -12.83
N TYR A 4 6.34 5.78 -12.60
CA TYR A 4 5.57 5.96 -11.37
C TYR A 4 6.40 5.59 -10.13
N LEU A 5 7.21 4.54 -10.20
CA LEU A 5 8.02 4.10 -9.06
C LEU A 5 9.11 5.11 -8.70
N LYS A 6 9.57 5.92 -9.66
CA LYS A 6 10.57 6.98 -9.46
C LYS A 6 9.99 8.28 -8.89
N MET A 7 8.66 8.45 -8.95
CA MET A 7 8.01 9.65 -8.44
C MET A 7 8.18 9.76 -6.93
N LYS A 8 8.43 10.97 -6.45
CA LYS A 8 8.42 11.27 -5.01
C LYS A 8 7.00 11.36 -4.46
N SER A 9 6.84 11.09 -3.17
CA SER A 9 5.59 11.33 -2.45
C SER A 9 5.30 12.83 -2.30
N PRO A 10 4.02 13.24 -2.26
CA PRO A 10 2.83 12.42 -2.35
C PRO A 10 2.54 11.96 -3.77
N LYS A 11 2.23 10.67 -3.95
CA LYS A 11 1.86 10.08 -5.25
C LYS A 11 0.71 9.10 -5.07
N SER A 12 -0.13 9.00 -6.07
CA SER A 12 -1.22 8.03 -6.09
C SER A 12 -1.27 7.30 -7.43
N THR A 13 -1.87 6.13 -7.43
CA THR A 13 -2.11 5.34 -8.63
C THR A 13 -3.46 4.65 -8.53
N THR A 14 -3.90 4.12 -9.65
CA THR A 14 -5.15 3.38 -9.76
C THR A 14 -4.89 1.97 -10.29
N THR A 15 -5.89 1.11 -10.21
CA THR A 15 -5.87 -0.21 -10.83
C THR A 15 -5.78 -0.15 -12.36
N GLU A 16 -6.11 0.99 -12.96
CA GLU A 16 -5.98 1.22 -14.40
C GLU A 16 -4.53 1.38 -14.84
N TYR A 17 -3.67 1.93 -13.98
CA TYR A 17 -2.24 2.07 -14.29
C TYR A 17 -1.52 0.72 -14.24
N PHE A 18 -1.64 0.00 -13.12
CA PHE A 18 -1.05 -1.34 -12.94
C PHE A 18 -2.03 -2.44 -13.37
N CYS A 19 -2.55 -2.33 -14.59
CA CYS A 19 -3.53 -3.25 -15.18
C CYS A 19 -2.87 -4.47 -15.84
N TYR A 20 -3.69 -5.36 -16.39
CA TYR A 20 -3.23 -6.56 -17.08
C TYR A 20 -2.35 -6.23 -18.29
N GLU A 21 -2.69 -5.19 -19.05
CA GLU A 21 -1.92 -4.72 -20.20
C GLU A 21 -0.52 -4.26 -19.79
N TRP A 22 -0.40 -3.55 -18.66
CA TRP A 22 0.89 -3.16 -18.10
C TRP A 22 1.74 -4.40 -17.79
N ILE A 23 1.14 -5.42 -17.16
CA ILE A 23 1.83 -6.69 -16.84
C ILE A 23 2.32 -7.36 -18.11
N CYS A 24 1.45 -7.51 -19.11
CA CYS A 24 1.79 -8.11 -20.40
C CYS A 24 2.96 -7.43 -21.08
N LYS A 25 2.96 -6.10 -21.09
CA LYS A 25 4.03 -5.28 -21.67
C LYS A 25 5.35 -5.43 -20.90
N LYS A 26 5.31 -5.36 -19.57
CA LYS A 26 6.53 -5.43 -18.73
C LYS A 26 7.16 -6.82 -18.73
N LEU A 27 6.38 -7.87 -18.68
CA LEU A 27 6.85 -9.25 -18.70
C LEU A 27 7.00 -9.82 -20.13
N LYS A 28 6.60 -9.06 -21.16
CA LYS A 28 6.59 -9.54 -22.55
C LYS A 28 5.92 -10.91 -22.68
N ILE A 29 4.74 -11.05 -22.07
CA ILE A 29 4.02 -12.34 -21.96
C ILE A 29 3.75 -12.96 -23.33
N THR A 30 3.50 -12.14 -24.35
CA THR A 30 3.29 -12.59 -25.73
C THR A 30 4.54 -13.18 -26.39
N GLU A 31 5.72 -12.82 -25.89
CA GLU A 31 7.01 -13.28 -26.42
C GLU A 31 7.58 -14.45 -25.60
N ASN A 32 7.11 -14.66 -24.38
CA ASN A 32 7.63 -15.64 -23.43
C ASN A 32 6.51 -16.52 -22.86
N ASN A 33 6.77 -17.81 -22.76
CA ASN A 33 5.82 -18.79 -22.24
C ASN A 33 6.04 -19.00 -20.73
N TYR A 34 5.61 -18.03 -19.90
CA TYR A 34 5.68 -18.15 -18.45
C TYR A 34 4.48 -18.93 -17.90
N SER A 35 4.73 -19.73 -16.84
CA SER A 35 3.62 -20.33 -16.11
C SER A 35 2.84 -19.25 -15.33
N LYS A 36 1.54 -19.51 -15.10
CA LYS A 36 0.71 -18.62 -14.24
C LYS A 36 1.29 -18.47 -12.83
N GLY A 37 1.91 -19.53 -12.30
CA GLY A 37 2.59 -19.52 -11.00
C GLY A 37 3.77 -18.57 -10.97
N ASP A 38 4.60 -18.58 -12.02
CA ASP A 38 5.76 -17.69 -12.12
C ASP A 38 5.33 -16.22 -12.21
N ILE A 39 4.30 -15.93 -12.99
CA ILE A 39 3.73 -14.59 -13.11
C ILE A 39 3.22 -14.11 -11.74
N LEU A 40 2.40 -14.90 -11.06
CA LEU A 40 1.87 -14.53 -9.73
C LEU A 40 2.96 -14.37 -8.68
N SER A 41 3.96 -15.24 -8.68
CA SER A 41 5.12 -15.16 -7.80
C SER A 41 5.91 -13.88 -8.04
N THR A 42 6.17 -13.54 -9.31
CA THR A 42 6.87 -12.32 -9.70
C THR A 42 6.10 -11.07 -9.28
N LEU A 43 4.79 -11.03 -9.50
CA LEU A 43 3.94 -9.89 -9.11
C LEU A 43 3.86 -9.72 -7.58
N THR A 44 3.81 -10.83 -6.85
CA THR A 44 3.82 -10.79 -5.38
C THR A 44 5.17 -10.29 -4.84
N MET A 45 6.27 -10.72 -5.46
CA MET A 45 7.62 -10.23 -5.15
C MET A 45 7.76 -8.73 -5.50
N PHE A 46 7.27 -8.32 -6.66
CA PHE A 46 7.22 -6.91 -7.07
C PHE A 46 6.44 -6.05 -6.08
N SER A 47 5.28 -6.51 -5.61
CA SER A 47 4.48 -5.80 -4.60
C SER A 47 5.26 -5.63 -3.30
N ALA A 48 5.88 -6.69 -2.77
CA ALA A 48 6.69 -6.62 -1.56
C ALA A 48 7.86 -5.65 -1.71
N LEU A 49 8.58 -5.72 -2.84
CA LEU A 49 9.72 -4.85 -3.13
C LEU A 49 9.29 -3.38 -3.23
N SER A 50 8.19 -3.10 -3.92
CA SER A 50 7.67 -1.74 -4.11
C SER A 50 7.23 -1.11 -2.77
N ILE A 51 6.62 -1.89 -1.87
CA ILE A 51 6.23 -1.43 -0.53
C ILE A 51 7.48 -1.06 0.27
N LEU A 52 8.45 -1.96 0.37
CA LEU A 52 9.65 -1.75 1.19
C LEU A 52 10.53 -0.64 0.63
N GLN A 53 10.66 -0.53 -0.69
CA GLN A 53 11.40 0.56 -1.33
C GLN A 53 10.73 1.91 -1.05
N SER A 54 9.40 1.98 -1.18
CA SER A 54 8.66 3.21 -0.86
C SER A 54 8.83 3.63 0.60
N LEU A 55 8.83 2.68 1.53
CA LEU A 55 9.11 2.97 2.94
C LEU A 55 10.55 3.48 3.13
N LYS A 56 11.52 2.82 2.51
CA LYS A 56 12.94 3.21 2.57
C LYS A 56 13.19 4.61 2.02
N ASP A 57 12.51 4.97 0.93
CA ASP A 57 12.68 6.27 0.25
C ASP A 57 12.05 7.43 1.06
N ASN A 58 11.05 7.15 1.89
CA ASN A 58 10.32 8.16 2.65
C ASN A 58 10.72 8.22 4.14
N TYR A 59 11.32 7.16 4.69
CA TYR A 59 11.68 7.06 6.09
C TYR A 59 13.11 6.58 6.25
N SER A 60 13.91 7.32 7.01
CA SER A 60 15.32 6.98 7.30
C SER A 60 15.47 5.75 8.20
N TYR A 61 14.44 5.44 8.97
CA TYR A 61 14.42 4.38 9.97
C TYR A 61 13.04 3.73 10.07
N CYS A 62 13.00 2.41 10.22
CA CYS A 62 11.79 1.62 10.38
C CYS A 62 12.11 0.39 11.22
N ASP A 63 11.41 0.20 12.34
CA ASP A 63 11.56 -0.98 13.22
C ASP A 63 10.50 -2.03 12.98
N GLU A 64 9.28 -1.59 12.68
CA GLU A 64 8.12 -2.46 12.63
C GLU A 64 7.23 -2.08 11.44
N ILE A 65 6.74 -3.07 10.73
CA ILE A 65 5.76 -2.90 9.64
C ILE A 65 4.57 -3.81 9.92
N TYR A 66 3.42 -3.22 10.14
CA TYR A 66 2.17 -3.94 10.37
C TYR A 66 1.28 -3.89 9.13
N VAL A 67 0.99 -5.06 8.58
CA VAL A 67 0.21 -5.20 7.35
C VAL A 67 -1.28 -5.38 7.69
N CYS A 68 -2.14 -4.62 7.03
CA CYS A 68 -3.60 -4.74 7.13
C CYS A 68 -4.23 -5.07 5.77
N GLY A 69 -5.56 -5.25 5.76
CA GLY A 69 -6.32 -5.60 4.57
C GLY A 69 -6.10 -7.03 4.10
N GLY A 70 -6.53 -7.33 2.87
CA GLY A 70 -6.45 -8.67 2.28
C GLY A 70 -5.02 -9.20 2.13
N GLY A 71 -4.04 -8.30 1.90
CA GLY A 71 -2.63 -8.63 1.77
C GLY A 71 -2.03 -9.31 3.00
N ALA A 72 -2.52 -8.99 4.20
CA ALA A 72 -2.09 -9.60 5.47
C ALA A 72 -2.30 -11.12 5.52
N PHE A 73 -3.21 -11.65 4.73
CA PHE A 73 -3.50 -13.09 4.64
C PHE A 73 -2.76 -13.79 3.50
N ASN A 74 -2.04 -13.05 2.68
CA ASN A 74 -1.20 -13.61 1.62
C ASN A 74 0.15 -14.03 2.20
N LYS A 75 0.29 -15.31 2.53
CA LYS A 75 1.51 -15.87 3.12
C LYS A 75 2.76 -15.62 2.27
N THR A 76 2.63 -15.65 0.95
CA THR A 76 3.75 -15.41 0.03
C THR A 76 4.19 -13.95 0.12
N LEU A 77 3.25 -13.01 0.17
CA LEU A 77 3.55 -11.59 0.33
C LEU A 77 4.25 -11.33 1.68
N MET A 78 3.70 -11.84 2.78
CA MET A 78 4.28 -11.69 4.11
C MET A 78 5.70 -12.25 4.20
N ASN A 79 5.93 -13.45 3.66
CA ASN A 79 7.25 -14.07 3.59
C ASN A 79 8.24 -13.26 2.72
N ASN A 80 7.76 -12.67 1.62
CA ASN A 80 8.60 -11.83 0.78
C ASN A 80 8.96 -10.52 1.48
N LEU A 81 8.02 -9.89 2.18
CA LEU A 81 8.28 -8.70 2.99
C LEU A 81 9.36 -8.97 4.03
N ASP A 82 9.22 -10.03 4.82
CA ASP A 82 10.19 -10.40 5.85
C ASP A 82 11.60 -10.63 5.28
N LYS A 83 11.70 -11.44 4.21
CA LYS A 83 12.98 -11.74 3.54
C LYS A 83 13.63 -10.53 2.90
N LEU A 84 12.85 -9.61 2.34
CA LEU A 84 13.37 -8.43 1.66
C LEU A 84 13.70 -7.31 2.65
N ALA A 85 12.95 -7.16 3.73
CA ALA A 85 13.18 -6.14 4.74
C ALA A 85 14.62 -6.22 5.28
N SER A 86 15.11 -7.42 5.59
CA SER A 86 16.49 -7.65 6.05
C SER A 86 17.59 -7.29 5.04
N LYS A 87 17.23 -7.14 3.76
CA LYS A 87 18.16 -6.74 2.68
C LYS A 87 18.09 -5.26 2.36
N ILE A 88 16.95 -4.64 2.61
CA ILE A 88 16.67 -3.24 2.23
C ILE A 88 16.99 -2.30 3.39
N PHE A 89 16.68 -2.71 4.61
CA PHE A 89 16.97 -1.93 5.82
C PHE A 89 18.26 -2.40 6.47
N SER A 90 19.00 -1.48 7.07
CA SER A 90 20.26 -1.76 7.78
C SER A 90 20.05 -2.34 9.17
N ASN A 91 18.86 -2.16 9.73
CA ASN A 91 18.43 -2.69 11.02
C ASN A 91 17.44 -3.86 10.83
N LYS A 92 17.22 -4.63 11.88
CA LYS A 92 16.18 -5.66 11.89
C LYS A 92 14.81 -4.98 11.92
N VAL A 93 13.98 -5.28 10.94
CA VAL A 93 12.58 -4.84 10.86
C VAL A 93 11.66 -6.00 11.19
N VAL A 94 10.71 -5.78 12.09
CA VAL A 94 9.67 -6.76 12.42
C VAL A 94 8.53 -6.61 11.40
N ILE A 95 8.17 -7.70 10.75
CA ILE A 95 7.01 -7.74 9.82
C ILE A 95 5.91 -8.58 10.48
N ASP A 96 4.78 -7.96 10.76
CA ASP A 96 3.61 -8.64 11.32
C ASP A 96 2.33 -8.09 10.71
N THR A 97 1.19 -8.63 11.08
CA THR A 97 -0.12 -8.11 10.76
C THR A 97 -0.64 -7.23 11.90
N THR A 98 -1.61 -6.36 11.63
CA THR A 98 -2.26 -5.56 12.68
C THR A 98 -2.94 -6.40 13.76
N ALA A 99 -3.12 -7.72 13.54
CA ALA A 99 -3.58 -8.64 14.57
C ALA A 99 -2.61 -8.71 15.76
N GLY A 100 -1.30 -8.58 15.53
CA GLY A 100 -0.29 -8.47 16.59
C GLY A 100 -0.48 -7.27 17.52
N LEU A 101 -1.16 -6.24 17.02
CA LEU A 101 -1.56 -5.05 17.79
C LEU A 101 -3.00 -5.16 18.36
N GLY A 102 -3.63 -6.33 18.27
CA GLY A 102 -5.02 -6.53 18.69
C GLY A 102 -6.09 -5.99 17.74
N VAL A 103 -5.70 -5.56 16.53
CA VAL A 103 -6.61 -5.01 15.50
C VAL A 103 -6.75 -6.00 14.35
N ASN A 104 -7.98 -6.46 14.08
CA ASN A 104 -8.23 -7.36 12.96
C ASN A 104 -7.84 -6.68 11.63
N PRO A 105 -6.94 -7.28 10.83
CA PRO A 105 -6.49 -6.69 9.55
C PRO A 105 -7.62 -6.33 8.59
N LYS A 106 -8.74 -7.06 8.61
CA LYS A 106 -9.90 -6.79 7.74
C LYS A 106 -10.73 -5.57 8.16
N THR A 107 -10.58 -5.10 9.39
CA THR A 107 -11.41 -4.00 9.93
C THR A 107 -10.71 -2.65 9.96
N VAL A 108 -9.43 -2.59 9.64
CA VAL A 108 -8.65 -1.34 9.65
C VAL A 108 -9.24 -0.31 8.70
N GLU A 109 -9.54 -0.71 7.45
CA GLU A 109 -10.13 0.18 6.46
C GLU A 109 -11.54 0.64 6.86
N THR A 110 -12.36 -0.27 7.38
CA THR A 110 -13.69 0.07 7.91
C THR A 110 -13.60 1.06 9.07
N GLY A 111 -12.66 0.85 9.98
CA GLY A 111 -12.38 1.77 11.08
C GLY A 111 -11.95 3.16 10.60
N LEU A 112 -11.09 3.22 9.58
CA LEU A 112 -10.68 4.47 8.96
C LEU A 112 -11.87 5.24 8.38
N PHE A 113 -12.72 4.59 7.59
CA PHE A 113 -13.89 5.25 7.02
C PHE A 113 -14.92 5.67 8.07
N ALA A 114 -15.13 4.87 9.12
CA ALA A 114 -15.98 5.26 10.24
C ALA A 114 -15.45 6.50 10.96
N TRP A 115 -14.14 6.57 11.18
CA TRP A 115 -13.48 7.74 11.78
C TRP A 115 -13.56 8.98 10.88
N LEU A 116 -13.37 8.83 9.57
CA LEU A 116 -13.53 9.93 8.60
C LEU A 116 -14.98 10.46 8.60
N ALA A 117 -15.96 9.57 8.60
CA ALA A 117 -17.39 9.94 8.67
C ALA A 117 -17.71 10.69 9.97
N MET A 118 -17.25 10.18 11.12
CA MET A 118 -17.40 10.85 12.41
C MET A 118 -16.74 12.24 12.40
N SER A 119 -15.53 12.34 11.86
CA SER A 119 -14.80 13.61 11.74
C SER A 119 -15.57 14.61 10.88
N ARG A 120 -16.17 14.15 9.79
CA ARG A 120 -17.00 15.00 8.91
C ARG A 120 -18.27 15.49 9.61
N VAL A 121 -18.99 14.62 10.33
CA VAL A 121 -20.20 15.00 11.09
C VAL A 121 -19.87 16.02 12.18
N ASN A 122 -18.72 15.88 12.84
CA ASN A 122 -18.27 16.80 13.89
C ASN A 122 -17.52 18.04 13.36
N ASN A 123 -17.50 18.26 12.04
CA ASN A 123 -16.79 19.36 11.37
C ASN A 123 -15.32 19.47 11.75
N VAL A 124 -14.62 18.35 11.96
CA VAL A 124 -13.19 18.29 12.25
C VAL A 124 -12.42 18.46 10.96
N ILE A 125 -11.61 19.52 10.89
CA ILE A 125 -10.67 19.75 9.78
C ILE A 125 -9.49 18.80 9.94
N LEU A 126 -9.18 18.02 8.90
CA LEU A 126 -8.09 17.06 8.91
C LEU A 126 -6.97 17.53 8.00
N ASP A 127 -5.73 17.39 8.47
CA ASP A 127 -4.55 17.68 7.67
C ASP A 127 -3.99 16.38 7.04
N TYR A 128 -4.30 16.20 5.76
CA TYR A 128 -3.75 15.15 4.92
C TYR A 128 -2.93 15.68 3.74
N THR A 129 -2.44 16.92 3.85
CA THR A 129 -1.68 17.58 2.78
C THR A 129 -0.49 16.75 2.33
N ASN A 130 0.24 16.13 3.26
CA ASN A 130 1.39 15.28 2.97
C ASN A 130 1.05 13.93 2.33
N VAL A 131 -0.22 13.51 2.39
CA VAL A 131 -0.69 12.23 1.83
C VAL A 131 -1.37 12.42 0.50
N THR A 132 -2.23 13.44 0.41
CA THR A 132 -3.07 13.68 -0.77
C THR A 132 -2.47 14.67 -1.76
N GLY A 133 -1.49 15.47 -1.33
CA GLY A 133 -0.96 16.59 -2.11
C GLY A 133 -1.90 17.80 -2.14
N SER A 134 -2.93 17.85 -1.28
CA SER A 134 -3.79 19.03 -1.19
C SER A 134 -3.04 20.23 -0.61
N ASN A 135 -3.45 21.44 -1.00
CA ASN A 135 -2.74 22.67 -0.60
C ASN A 135 -3.03 23.13 0.83
N LYS A 136 -4.03 22.56 1.48
CA LYS A 136 -4.44 22.94 2.85
C LYS A 136 -5.26 21.84 3.52
N PRO A 137 -5.31 21.84 4.87
CA PRO A 137 -6.25 21.02 5.63
C PRO A 137 -7.71 21.28 5.23
N GLN A 138 -8.55 20.27 5.25
CA GLN A 138 -9.93 20.32 4.75
C GLN A 138 -10.87 19.46 5.57
N LEU A 139 -12.17 19.77 5.47
CA LEU A 139 -13.23 18.84 5.81
C LEU A 139 -13.30 17.75 4.73
N ILE A 140 -13.12 16.49 5.12
CA ILE A 140 -13.11 15.37 4.19
C ILE A 140 -14.50 14.73 4.13
N GLY A 141 -15.01 14.51 2.93
CA GLY A 141 -16.31 13.91 2.66
C GLY A 141 -17.43 14.94 2.52
N THR A 142 -18.58 14.48 2.02
CA THR A 142 -19.78 15.27 1.82
C THR A 142 -20.97 14.59 2.51
N ILE A 143 -21.81 15.36 3.15
CA ILE A 143 -23.09 14.90 3.71
C ILE A 143 -24.17 15.21 2.68
N TYR A 144 -24.96 14.21 2.34
CA TYR A 144 -26.13 14.35 1.49
C TYR A 144 -27.37 14.18 2.38
N ASP A 145 -28.24 15.17 2.38
CA ASP A 145 -29.51 15.06 3.06
C ASP A 145 -30.44 14.11 2.29
N PRO A 146 -31.22 13.26 2.99
CA PRO A 146 -32.22 12.44 2.31
C PRO A 146 -33.25 13.32 1.61
N MET A 147 -33.57 12.95 0.37
CA MET A 147 -34.66 13.58 -0.38
C MET A 147 -36.04 13.18 0.21
#